data_da8237cdde73dd5954aad0372d687f14
#
_entry.id   da8237cdde73dd5954aad0372d687f14
#
_cell.length_a   1.000
_cell.length_b   1.000
_cell.length_c   1.000
_cell.angle_alpha   90.00
_cell.angle_beta   90.00
_cell.angle_gamma   90.00
#
_symmetry.space_group_name_H-M   'P 1'
#
loop_
_entity.id
_entity.type
_entity.pdbx_description
1 polymer ?
#
loop_
_entity_poly.entity_id
_entity_poly.type
_entity_poly.pdbx_seq_one_letter_code
_entity_poly.pdbx_strand_id
1 'polypeptide(L)'
;MGNKIQRGLGALLAALLLASAASCQTREPVPAPTPGPTLAPEPTPKAKPLTNAEKTRQEGEAVIAGLMKKSLTYQPMRDPEDQFNLHRVKNVHMIGMVTGEYSENRTASQYGVGGTDLGLSVNKGEETFFFFGDTFKNEDQTEHWRSNVAAVSTDGDYTDGITFDRMIASSTGVAKELLRGKKTDGKEMTKIPTGALCLGGSLYLSFMSVRHWGEPGEWECNYGAVAKSTDNGETWDILEGLQWPGDSRFCQMYPVLVDEMVYIPGITGGRSGGAGLMRVAAASYESREAYEYLTGYQEDGTPIFTPGEEGLAHAVDLLQKPVGEMSFLYSEYLGEWLAAYISGPDLIMRSAKEIWGPYSPPVTIAAQQDFPGLYGAFMNPRYVSKDGKKIGFLMSLWLPVYNVALMELELEK
;
A
#
# COMPACT_ATOMS: atom_id res chain seq x y z
N MET A 1 -0.72 -60.75 10.44
CA MET A 1 -1.28 -61.35 9.22
C MET A 1 -1.23 -60.24 8.20
N GLY A 2 -0.27 -60.07 7.36
CA GLY A 2 0.23 -60.94 6.24
C GLY A 2 -0.53 -60.51 4.99
N ASN A 3 -0.01 -60.12 3.91
CA ASN A 3 1.19 -60.24 3.09
C ASN A 3 1.06 -59.19 1.96
N LYS A 4 2.09 -58.46 1.57
CA LYS A 4 3.13 -58.74 0.53
C LYS A 4 2.59 -59.09 -0.86
N ILE A 5 3.08 -58.37 -1.89
CA ILE A 5 3.96 -58.81 -3.01
C ILE A 5 3.87 -57.70 -4.07
N GLN A 6 4.83 -56.94 -4.44
CA GLN A 6 6.16 -57.08 -5.10
C GLN A 6 6.10 -57.29 -6.64
N ARG A 7 6.83 -56.39 -7.32
CA ARG A 7 7.74 -56.59 -8.51
C ARG A 7 7.06 -56.70 -9.87
N GLY A 8 7.63 -56.23 -10.97
CA GLY A 8 9.01 -55.87 -11.34
C GLY A 8 9.05 -55.35 -12.76
N LEU A 9 10.00 -54.60 -13.03
CA LEU A 9 11.15 -54.79 -13.93
C LEU A 9 10.90 -55.26 -15.38
N GLY A 10 11.54 -54.55 -16.31
CA GLY A 10 12.03 -55.13 -17.53
C GLY A 10 12.42 -54.15 -18.60
N ALA A 11 13.66 -53.74 -18.63
CA ALA A 11 14.32 -53.13 -19.79
C ALA A 11 14.57 -54.22 -20.87
N LEU A 12 14.61 -53.83 -22.16
CA LEU A 12 15.62 -54.40 -23.07
C LEU A 12 15.86 -53.52 -24.29
N LEU A 13 17.10 -53.13 -24.48
CA LEU A 13 17.77 -52.70 -25.72
C LEU A 13 17.80 -53.88 -26.74
N ALA A 14 17.68 -53.58 -28.03
CA ALA A 14 18.42 -54.35 -29.04
C ALA A 14 18.61 -53.48 -30.31
N ALA A 15 19.87 -53.23 -30.60
CA ALA A 15 20.39 -52.73 -31.86
C ALA A 15 20.37 -53.84 -32.94
N LEU A 16 20.06 -53.50 -34.17
CA LEU A 16 20.42 -54.28 -35.33
C LEU A 16 21.06 -53.42 -36.41
N LEU A 17 22.38 -53.56 -36.54
CA LEU A 17 23.15 -53.20 -37.70
C LEU A 17 22.96 -54.26 -38.81
N LEU A 18 22.60 -53.81 -40.00
CA LEU A 18 22.81 -54.62 -41.23
C LEU A 18 23.38 -53.70 -42.31
N ALA A 19 24.62 -53.99 -42.63
CA ALA A 19 25.36 -53.49 -43.78
C ALA A 19 24.84 -54.15 -45.05
N SER A 20 24.63 -53.43 -46.11
CA SER A 20 24.61 -53.96 -47.47
C SER A 20 25.36 -53.06 -48.44
N ALA A 21 26.13 -53.70 -49.24
CA ALA A 21 27.22 -53.22 -50.07
C ALA A 21 26.80 -52.32 -51.24
N ALA A 22 27.80 -51.58 -51.65
CA ALA A 22 27.85 -50.66 -52.75
C ALA A 22 27.51 -51.29 -54.11
N SER A 23 26.74 -50.54 -54.86
CA SER A 23 26.73 -50.64 -56.30
C SER A 23 26.96 -49.23 -56.88
N CYS A 24 28.11 -49.09 -57.47
CA CYS A 24 28.54 -47.86 -58.17
C CYS A 24 27.85 -47.78 -59.53
N GLN A 25 26.91 -46.87 -59.67
CA GLN A 25 26.41 -46.42 -60.95
C GLN A 25 26.72 -44.94 -61.11
N THR A 26 27.58 -44.66 -62.09
CA THR A 26 27.90 -43.32 -62.57
C THR A 26 26.63 -42.66 -63.11
N ARG A 27 26.15 -41.66 -62.44
CA ARG A 27 25.13 -40.73 -62.93
C ARG A 27 25.81 -39.49 -63.51
N GLU A 28 25.42 -39.13 -64.74
CA GLU A 28 25.81 -37.85 -65.35
C GLU A 28 25.36 -36.67 -64.50
N PRO A 29 26.09 -35.53 -64.54
CA PRO A 29 25.77 -34.36 -63.76
C PRO A 29 24.47 -33.71 -64.26
N VAL A 30 23.51 -33.58 -63.37
CA VAL A 30 22.28 -32.80 -63.59
C VAL A 30 22.68 -31.34 -63.61
N PRO A 31 22.26 -30.54 -64.61
CA PRO A 31 22.55 -29.09 -64.61
C PRO A 31 21.92 -28.40 -63.44
N ALA A 32 22.67 -27.48 -62.84
CA ALA A 32 22.21 -26.69 -61.68
C ALA A 32 20.95 -25.88 -62.06
N PRO A 33 19.95 -25.78 -61.14
CA PRO A 33 18.75 -25.00 -61.41
C PRO A 33 19.12 -23.52 -61.51
N THR A 34 18.62 -22.87 -62.52
CA THR A 34 18.71 -21.44 -62.74
C THR A 34 18.13 -20.71 -61.54
N PRO A 35 18.83 -19.68 -60.95
CA PRO A 35 18.27 -18.90 -59.85
C PRO A 35 16.96 -18.25 -60.31
N GLY A 36 15.86 -18.57 -59.61
CA GLY A 36 14.60 -17.89 -59.81
C GLY A 36 14.73 -16.40 -59.45
N PRO A 37 13.83 -15.57 -59.97
CA PRO A 37 13.89 -14.13 -59.68
C PRO A 37 13.81 -13.90 -58.17
N THR A 38 14.80 -13.20 -57.63
CA THR A 38 14.81 -12.75 -56.24
C THR A 38 13.60 -11.84 -56.04
N LEU A 39 12.58 -12.34 -55.29
CA LEU A 39 11.46 -11.52 -54.90
C LEU A 39 12.03 -10.36 -54.04
N ALA A 40 11.71 -9.14 -54.42
CA ALA A 40 12.03 -7.98 -53.64
C ALA A 40 11.37 -8.15 -52.26
N PRO A 41 12.02 -7.75 -51.13
CA PRO A 41 11.42 -7.83 -49.79
C PRO A 41 10.07 -7.10 -49.82
N GLU A 42 9.03 -7.74 -49.32
CA GLU A 42 7.74 -7.09 -49.13
C GLU A 42 7.94 -5.83 -48.28
N PRO A 43 7.33 -4.70 -48.63
CA PRO A 43 7.44 -3.50 -47.85
C PRO A 43 6.89 -3.78 -46.46
N THR A 44 7.72 -3.54 -45.42
CA THR A 44 7.30 -3.63 -43.99
C THR A 44 6.02 -2.82 -43.81
N PRO A 45 4.94 -3.40 -43.24
CA PRO A 45 3.71 -2.67 -43.03
C PRO A 45 3.99 -1.39 -42.25
N LYS A 46 3.61 -0.24 -42.78
CA LYS A 46 3.71 1.01 -42.05
C LYS A 46 2.86 0.88 -40.79
N ALA A 47 3.46 1.11 -39.61
CA ALA A 47 2.76 1.10 -38.35
C ALA A 47 1.52 2.03 -38.44
N LYS A 48 0.36 1.53 -38.03
CA LYS A 48 -0.87 2.30 -37.99
C LYS A 48 -0.68 3.48 -37.02
N PRO A 49 -1.11 4.70 -37.36
CA PRO A 49 -1.01 5.83 -36.42
C PRO A 49 -1.76 5.50 -35.14
N LEU A 50 -1.10 5.80 -34.00
CA LEU A 50 -1.72 5.61 -32.67
C LEU A 50 -2.96 6.50 -32.53
N THR A 51 -4.00 5.98 -31.89
CA THR A 51 -5.15 6.75 -31.43
C THR A 51 -4.74 7.73 -30.31
N ASN A 52 -5.54 8.73 -30.02
CA ASN A 52 -5.26 9.64 -28.92
C ASN A 52 -5.16 8.92 -27.58
N ALA A 53 -6.01 7.92 -27.32
CA ALA A 53 -5.96 7.09 -26.11
C ALA A 53 -4.65 6.30 -25.99
N GLU A 54 -4.15 5.71 -27.09
CA GLU A 54 -2.88 4.99 -27.10
C GLU A 54 -1.69 5.94 -26.87
N LYS A 55 -1.75 7.18 -27.37
CA LYS A 55 -0.72 8.21 -27.11
C LYS A 55 -0.69 8.62 -25.65
N THR A 56 -1.84 8.95 -25.05
CA THR A 56 -1.97 9.30 -23.64
C THR A 56 -1.44 8.18 -22.75
N ARG A 57 -1.77 6.94 -23.08
CA ARG A 57 -1.24 5.77 -22.36
C ARG A 57 0.27 5.66 -22.45
N GLN A 58 0.87 5.80 -23.64
CA GLN A 58 2.33 5.76 -23.80
C GLN A 58 3.04 6.90 -23.06
N GLU A 59 2.43 8.09 -23.01
CA GLU A 59 2.96 9.23 -22.24
C GLU A 59 2.94 8.91 -20.74
N GLY A 60 1.84 8.36 -20.21
CA GLY A 60 1.74 7.92 -18.82
C GLY A 60 2.77 6.83 -18.47
N GLU A 61 2.87 5.79 -19.29
CA GLU A 61 3.88 4.72 -19.13
C GLU A 61 5.31 5.28 -19.09
N ALA A 62 5.63 6.25 -19.96
CA ALA A 62 6.95 6.88 -20.01
C ALA A 62 7.27 7.69 -18.74
N VAL A 63 6.29 8.39 -18.18
CA VAL A 63 6.46 9.14 -16.93
C VAL A 63 6.69 8.18 -15.75
N ILE A 64 5.89 7.15 -15.62
CA ILE A 64 6.05 6.13 -14.56
C ILE A 64 7.41 5.44 -14.66
N ALA A 65 7.81 5.02 -15.87
CA ALA A 65 9.13 4.45 -16.12
C ALA A 65 10.27 5.43 -15.78
N GLY A 66 10.05 6.73 -15.90
CA GLY A 66 10.96 7.77 -15.46
C GLY A 66 11.10 7.84 -13.94
N LEU A 67 10.00 7.73 -13.20
CA LEU A 67 9.99 7.69 -11.73
C LEU A 67 10.68 6.43 -11.21
N MET A 68 10.44 5.28 -11.81
CA MET A 68 11.05 3.99 -11.43
C MET A 68 12.58 3.94 -11.61
N LYS A 69 13.15 4.81 -12.43
CA LYS A 69 14.62 4.90 -12.61
C LYS A 69 15.34 5.63 -11.50
N LYS A 70 14.61 6.30 -10.60
CA LYS A 70 15.22 7.04 -9.49
C LYS A 70 15.64 6.08 -8.39
N SER A 71 16.83 6.28 -7.83
CA SER A 71 17.32 5.65 -6.61
C SER A 71 17.95 6.75 -5.76
N LEU A 72 17.35 7.03 -4.63
CA LEU A 72 17.61 8.23 -3.84
C LEU A 72 18.13 7.85 -2.46
N THR A 73 18.96 8.71 -1.89
CA THR A 73 19.46 8.58 -0.53
C THR A 73 19.20 9.87 0.20
N TYR A 74 18.42 9.80 1.28
CA TYR A 74 18.08 10.94 2.11
C TYR A 74 18.92 10.91 3.39
N GLN A 75 19.44 12.08 3.76
CA GLN A 75 20.16 12.27 5.01
C GLN A 75 19.18 12.75 6.09
N PRO A 76 19.35 12.32 7.36
CA PRO A 76 18.54 12.85 8.44
C PRO A 76 18.79 14.35 8.59
N MET A 77 17.73 15.08 8.90
CA MET A 77 17.87 16.47 9.35
C MET A 77 18.52 16.45 10.73
N ARG A 78 19.74 16.95 10.84
CA ARG A 78 20.50 16.95 12.10
C ARG A 78 20.24 18.21 12.90
N ASP A 79 19.81 18.03 14.14
CA ASP A 79 20.13 18.97 15.20
C ASP A 79 21.49 18.55 15.79
N PRO A 80 22.51 19.43 15.87
CA PRO A 80 23.82 19.08 16.43
C PRO A 80 23.80 18.63 17.89
N GLU A 81 22.75 18.99 18.64
CA GLU A 81 22.59 18.63 20.06
C GLU A 81 21.74 17.35 20.26
N ASP A 82 21.30 16.70 19.17
CA ASP A 82 20.40 15.59 19.24
C ASP A 82 21.07 14.31 19.73
N GLN A 83 20.48 13.72 20.77
CA GLN A 83 20.96 12.48 21.40
C GLN A 83 20.36 11.22 20.77
N PHE A 84 19.46 11.35 19.79
CA PHE A 84 18.83 10.20 19.11
C PHE A 84 19.77 9.60 18.05
N ASN A 85 19.69 8.30 17.89
CA ASN A 85 20.33 7.62 16.77
C ASN A 85 19.62 8.07 15.47
N LEU A 86 20.32 8.84 14.66
CA LEU A 86 19.80 9.33 13.38
C LEU A 86 20.01 8.25 12.35
N HIS A 87 18.95 7.52 12.04
CA HIS A 87 18.97 6.53 11.01
C HIS A 87 19.02 7.18 9.63
N ARG A 88 19.76 6.58 8.74
CA ARG A 88 19.77 6.96 7.32
C ARG A 88 18.75 6.12 6.57
N VAL A 89 18.20 6.74 5.54
CA VAL A 89 17.39 6.06 4.52
C VAL A 89 18.11 6.18 3.19
N LYS A 90 18.39 5.06 2.56
CA LYS A 90 19.06 4.99 1.27
C LYS A 90 18.30 4.11 0.29
N ASN A 91 18.72 4.15 -0.97
CA ASN A 91 18.16 3.33 -2.04
C ASN A 91 16.63 3.43 -2.16
N VAL A 92 16.07 4.62 -1.87
CA VAL A 92 14.63 4.84 -2.04
C VAL A 92 14.31 4.83 -3.53
N HIS A 93 13.44 3.94 -3.92
CA HIS A 93 13.00 3.83 -5.30
C HIS A 93 11.57 3.31 -5.41
N MET A 94 10.97 3.55 -6.55
CA MET A 94 9.65 3.04 -6.91
C MET A 94 9.81 1.69 -7.60
N ILE A 95 9.16 0.66 -7.06
CA ILE A 95 9.12 -0.68 -7.67
C ILE A 95 8.12 -0.69 -8.82
N GLY A 96 6.92 -0.13 -8.62
CA GLY A 96 5.90 -0.07 -9.65
C GLY A 96 4.59 0.54 -9.15
N MET A 97 3.61 0.63 -10.04
CA MET A 97 2.25 0.96 -9.67
C MET A 97 1.52 -0.27 -9.15
N VAL A 98 0.69 -0.09 -8.12
CA VAL A 98 -0.15 -1.16 -7.55
C VAL A 98 -1.58 -1.08 -8.09
N THR A 99 -2.03 0.12 -8.43
CA THR A 99 -3.36 0.39 -8.98
C THR A 99 -3.29 1.12 -10.32
N GLY A 100 -4.43 1.24 -10.99
CA GLY A 100 -4.54 1.85 -12.31
C GLY A 100 -4.23 0.88 -13.46
N GLU A 101 -4.23 1.39 -14.68
CA GLU A 101 -3.97 0.59 -15.89
C GLU A 101 -2.48 0.29 -16.08
N TYR A 102 -1.59 1.08 -15.45
CA TYR A 102 -0.13 0.92 -15.53
C TYR A 102 0.44 -0.07 -14.51
N SER A 103 -0.41 -0.66 -13.66
CA SER A 103 -0.03 -1.72 -12.73
C SER A 103 -0.20 -3.11 -13.36
N GLU A 104 0.48 -4.11 -12.82
CA GLU A 104 0.24 -5.51 -13.20
C GLU A 104 -1.19 -5.94 -12.90
N ASN A 105 -1.79 -5.37 -11.86
CA ASN A 105 -3.18 -5.61 -11.46
C ASN A 105 -4.21 -5.06 -12.45
N ARG A 106 -3.84 -4.11 -13.33
CA ARG A 106 -4.71 -3.47 -14.32
C ARG A 106 -6.09 -3.15 -13.78
N THR A 107 -6.12 -2.54 -12.60
CA THR A 107 -7.36 -2.36 -11.85
C THR A 107 -8.40 -1.50 -12.59
N ALA A 108 -7.97 -0.68 -13.55
CA ALA A 108 -8.86 0.10 -14.40
C ALA A 108 -9.71 -0.80 -15.30
N SER A 109 -9.06 -1.65 -16.11
CA SER A 109 -9.74 -2.53 -17.06
C SER A 109 -10.40 -3.75 -16.40
N GLN A 110 -9.82 -4.26 -15.30
CA GLN A 110 -10.35 -5.47 -14.65
C GLN A 110 -11.49 -5.16 -13.67
N TYR A 111 -11.40 -4.06 -12.91
CA TYR A 111 -12.31 -3.79 -11.79
C TYR A 111 -12.96 -2.40 -11.84
N GLY A 112 -12.72 -1.62 -12.90
CA GLY A 112 -13.22 -0.25 -13.02
C GLY A 112 -12.63 0.68 -11.96
N VAL A 113 -11.36 0.49 -11.62
CA VAL A 113 -10.56 1.34 -10.71
C VAL A 113 -9.44 1.97 -11.51
N GLY A 114 -9.76 3.09 -12.19
CA GLY A 114 -8.80 3.85 -12.99
C GLY A 114 -8.01 4.86 -12.16
N GLY A 115 -8.64 5.43 -11.14
CA GLY A 115 -8.00 6.32 -10.18
C GLY A 115 -8.39 5.99 -8.74
N THR A 116 -7.40 5.95 -7.84
CA THR A 116 -7.59 5.71 -6.40
C THR A 116 -6.34 6.08 -5.61
N ASP A 117 -6.45 6.14 -4.28
CA ASP A 117 -5.35 6.50 -3.40
C ASP A 117 -5.25 5.63 -2.14
N LEU A 118 -4.35 5.97 -1.25
CA LEU A 118 -4.01 5.36 0.03
C LEU A 118 -3.36 3.97 -0.12
N GLY A 119 -4.12 2.89 -0.06
CA GLY A 119 -3.58 1.53 -0.04
C GLY A 119 -3.09 1.08 1.34
N LEU A 120 -3.66 1.67 2.42
CA LEU A 120 -3.37 1.16 3.76
C LEU A 120 -3.78 -0.31 3.87
N SER A 121 -3.05 -1.09 4.66
CA SER A 121 -3.23 -2.53 4.62
C SER A 121 -3.15 -3.20 5.99
N VAL A 122 -3.78 -4.36 6.12
CA VAL A 122 -3.76 -5.22 7.30
C VAL A 122 -3.65 -6.69 6.91
N ASN A 123 -2.87 -7.44 7.69
CA ASN A 123 -2.71 -8.88 7.48
C ASN A 123 -3.76 -9.67 8.27
N LYS A 124 -4.33 -10.69 7.62
CA LYS A 124 -5.21 -11.68 8.22
C LYS A 124 -4.79 -13.07 7.76
N GLY A 125 -4.03 -13.79 8.58
CA GLY A 125 -3.39 -15.04 8.16
C GLY A 125 -2.45 -14.80 6.98
N GLU A 126 -2.62 -15.56 5.92
CA GLU A 126 -1.82 -15.41 4.69
C GLU A 126 -2.31 -14.28 3.77
N GLU A 127 -3.50 -13.76 3.99
CA GLU A 127 -4.06 -12.68 3.17
C GLU A 127 -3.66 -11.30 3.73
N THR A 128 -3.37 -10.37 2.82
CA THR A 128 -3.24 -8.93 3.09
C THR A 128 -4.43 -8.23 2.45
N PHE A 129 -5.18 -7.48 3.25
CA PHE A 129 -6.29 -6.64 2.80
C PHE A 129 -5.79 -5.22 2.61
N PHE A 130 -6.00 -4.66 1.42
CA PHE A 130 -5.67 -3.28 1.06
C PHE A 130 -6.93 -2.46 0.98
N PHE A 131 -6.93 -1.28 1.58
CA PHE A 131 -8.05 -0.35 1.57
C PHE A 131 -7.63 0.94 0.88
N PHE A 132 -8.44 1.36 -0.07
CA PHE A 132 -8.22 2.54 -0.89
C PHE A 132 -9.28 3.59 -0.55
N GLY A 133 -8.93 4.86 -0.73
CA GLY A 133 -9.83 6.00 -0.52
C GLY A 133 -10.72 6.29 -1.72
N ASP A 134 -10.97 7.56 -2.00
CA ASP A 134 -11.81 7.98 -3.12
C ASP A 134 -11.35 7.31 -4.41
N THR A 135 -12.27 6.60 -5.03
CA THR A 135 -11.99 5.72 -6.16
C THR A 135 -12.90 6.05 -7.33
N PHE A 136 -12.33 6.16 -8.51
CA PHE A 136 -13.01 6.51 -9.75
C PHE A 136 -12.80 5.45 -10.82
N LYS A 137 -13.73 5.37 -11.77
CA LYS A 137 -13.60 4.44 -12.89
C LYS A 137 -12.46 4.84 -13.83
N ASN A 138 -12.19 6.12 -13.95
CA ASN A 138 -11.18 6.71 -14.84
C ASN A 138 -10.17 7.56 -14.06
N GLU A 139 -9.00 7.77 -14.67
CA GLU A 139 -7.87 8.51 -14.07
C GLU A 139 -8.17 10.00 -13.86
N ASP A 140 -9.06 10.59 -14.65
CA ASP A 140 -9.47 12.00 -14.55
C ASP A 140 -10.49 12.29 -13.43
N GLN A 141 -10.83 11.26 -12.63
CA GLN A 141 -11.66 11.35 -11.44
C GLN A 141 -13.10 11.87 -11.71
N THR A 142 -13.64 11.59 -12.89
CA THR A 142 -14.95 12.12 -13.30
C THR A 142 -16.09 11.10 -13.27
N GLU A 143 -15.79 9.78 -13.31
CA GLU A 143 -16.79 8.72 -13.42
C GLU A 143 -16.81 7.78 -12.23
N HIS A 144 -18.01 7.38 -11.82
CA HIS A 144 -18.31 6.31 -10.86
C HIS A 144 -17.51 6.44 -9.55
N TRP A 145 -17.65 7.58 -8.88
CA TRP A 145 -17.02 7.87 -7.59
C TRP A 145 -17.53 6.94 -6.47
N ARG A 146 -16.63 6.21 -5.86
CA ARG A 146 -16.81 5.38 -4.66
C ARG A 146 -15.91 5.93 -3.56
N SER A 147 -16.41 6.02 -2.32
CA SER A 147 -15.65 6.56 -1.18
C SER A 147 -14.44 5.71 -0.81
N ASN A 148 -14.52 4.42 -1.11
CA ASN A 148 -13.50 3.45 -0.73
C ASN A 148 -13.76 2.13 -1.43
N VAL A 149 -12.67 1.39 -1.70
CA VAL A 149 -12.71 0.02 -2.22
C VAL A 149 -11.63 -0.81 -1.52
N ALA A 150 -11.64 -2.13 -1.71
CA ALA A 150 -10.59 -3.00 -1.17
C ALA A 150 -10.11 -4.03 -2.17
N ALA A 151 -8.85 -4.45 -2.00
CA ALA A 151 -8.25 -5.60 -2.67
C ALA A 151 -7.70 -6.58 -1.63
N VAL A 152 -7.49 -7.82 -2.06
CA VAL A 152 -6.91 -8.89 -1.25
C VAL A 152 -5.77 -9.53 -2.04
N SER A 153 -4.68 -9.81 -1.34
CA SER A 153 -3.48 -10.44 -1.90
C SER A 153 -2.91 -11.47 -0.95
N THR A 154 -2.46 -12.59 -1.48
CA THR A 154 -1.59 -13.56 -0.79
C THR A 154 -0.12 -13.40 -1.18
N ASP A 155 0.19 -12.40 -2.01
CA ASP A 155 1.54 -12.09 -2.44
C ASP A 155 2.40 -11.62 -1.27
N GLY A 156 3.45 -12.37 -0.97
CA GLY A 156 4.40 -12.07 0.11
C GLY A 156 5.75 -11.56 -0.40
N ASP A 157 5.96 -11.56 -1.72
CA ASP A 157 7.17 -11.04 -2.35
C ASP A 157 6.89 -9.71 -3.04
N TYR A 158 7.09 -8.63 -2.31
CA TYR A 158 6.86 -7.29 -2.84
C TYR A 158 7.97 -6.79 -3.78
N THR A 159 9.09 -7.53 -3.93
CA THR A 159 10.29 -7.03 -4.63
C THR A 159 10.12 -6.92 -6.14
N ASP A 160 9.16 -7.62 -6.71
CA ASP A 160 8.78 -7.55 -8.13
C ASP A 160 7.39 -6.91 -8.35
N GLY A 161 6.77 -6.39 -7.28
CA GLY A 161 5.45 -5.77 -7.30
C GLY A 161 4.54 -6.36 -6.22
N ILE A 162 3.27 -5.98 -6.23
CA ILE A 162 2.21 -6.61 -5.43
C ILE A 162 1.07 -6.97 -6.38
N THR A 163 0.76 -8.26 -6.46
CA THR A 163 -0.36 -8.77 -7.26
C THR A 163 -1.58 -9.01 -6.38
N PHE A 164 -2.77 -8.64 -6.85
CA PHE A 164 -4.02 -8.88 -6.15
C PHE A 164 -4.65 -10.19 -6.62
N ASP A 165 -5.02 -11.05 -5.68
CA ASP A 165 -5.83 -12.23 -5.98
C ASP A 165 -7.24 -11.81 -6.43
N ARG A 166 -7.78 -10.75 -5.82
CA ARG A 166 -9.08 -10.18 -6.15
C ARG A 166 -9.24 -8.76 -5.60
N MET A 167 -10.18 -8.01 -6.13
CA MET A 167 -10.80 -6.90 -5.43
C MET A 167 -12.15 -7.34 -4.84
N ILE A 168 -12.57 -6.71 -3.75
CA ILE A 168 -13.91 -6.88 -3.23
C ILE A 168 -14.87 -6.22 -4.22
N ALA A 169 -15.62 -7.04 -4.97
CA ALA A 169 -16.34 -6.60 -6.15
C ALA A 169 -17.85 -6.93 -6.08
N SER A 170 -18.63 -6.22 -6.87
CA SER A 170 -20.04 -6.52 -7.11
C SER A 170 -20.19 -7.76 -7.99
N SER A 171 -21.43 -8.24 -8.17
CA SER A 171 -21.72 -9.35 -9.09
C SER A 171 -21.36 -9.06 -10.57
N THR A 172 -21.11 -7.80 -10.92
CA THR A 172 -20.67 -7.40 -12.26
C THR A 172 -19.15 -7.38 -12.41
N GLY A 173 -18.39 -7.72 -11.36
CA GLY A 173 -16.93 -7.70 -11.37
C GLY A 173 -16.31 -6.33 -11.10
N VAL A 174 -17.12 -5.27 -10.93
CA VAL A 174 -16.63 -3.93 -10.61
C VAL A 174 -16.39 -3.82 -9.10
N ALA A 175 -15.25 -3.27 -8.69
CA ALA A 175 -14.93 -3.04 -7.28
C ALA A 175 -16.05 -2.23 -6.61
N LYS A 176 -16.57 -2.76 -5.48
CA LYS A 176 -17.71 -2.14 -4.79
C LYS A 176 -17.26 -1.17 -3.70
N GLU A 177 -18.08 -0.17 -3.46
CA GLU A 177 -17.92 0.72 -2.31
C GLU A 177 -18.23 -0.04 -1.02
N LEU A 178 -17.30 -0.03 -0.04
CA LEU A 178 -17.46 -0.73 1.23
C LEU A 178 -18.29 0.08 2.21
N LEU A 179 -17.92 1.33 2.42
CA LEU A 179 -18.58 2.30 3.30
C LEU A 179 -19.11 3.46 2.45
N ARG A 180 -20.40 3.48 2.24
CA ARG A 180 -21.02 4.45 1.34
C ARG A 180 -21.01 5.86 1.93
N GLY A 181 -20.41 6.83 1.19
CA GLY A 181 -20.53 8.25 1.44
C GLY A 181 -21.76 8.86 0.75
N LYS A 182 -22.28 9.96 1.28
CA LYS A 182 -23.48 10.65 0.74
C LYS A 182 -23.22 11.45 -0.53
N LYS A 183 -21.95 11.76 -0.85
CA LYS A 183 -21.51 12.58 -1.99
C LYS A 183 -22.18 13.96 -1.99
N THR A 184 -22.33 14.55 -0.80
CA THR A 184 -23.02 15.83 -0.63
C THR A 184 -22.17 16.78 0.21
N ASP A 185 -21.70 17.86 -0.42
CA ASP A 185 -20.91 18.89 0.23
C ASP A 185 -21.66 19.56 1.39
N GLY A 186 -20.93 19.90 2.47
CA GLY A 186 -21.46 20.43 3.70
C GLY A 186 -22.23 19.42 4.57
N LYS A 187 -22.45 18.19 4.08
CA LYS A 187 -23.07 17.08 4.83
C LYS A 187 -22.10 15.93 5.04
N GLU A 188 -21.84 15.18 3.98
CA GLU A 188 -20.86 14.11 3.92
C GLU A 188 -20.44 13.90 2.47
N MET A 189 -19.22 14.29 2.15
CA MET A 189 -18.65 14.08 0.83
C MET A 189 -18.30 12.62 0.61
N THR A 190 -17.55 12.06 1.55
CA THR A 190 -16.98 10.72 1.42
C THR A 190 -16.66 10.13 2.80
N LYS A 191 -16.38 8.83 2.83
CA LYS A 191 -15.81 8.10 3.98
C LYS A 191 -14.44 7.54 3.58
N ILE A 192 -13.38 8.11 4.12
CA ILE A 192 -12.01 7.75 3.76
C ILE A 192 -11.42 6.81 4.82
N PRO A 193 -10.94 5.62 4.44
CA PRO A 193 -10.17 4.74 5.32
C PRO A 193 -8.93 5.44 5.86
N THR A 194 -8.61 5.25 7.14
CA THR A 194 -7.43 5.87 7.77
C THR A 194 -6.53 4.86 8.44
N GLY A 195 -7.02 3.67 8.77
CA GLY A 195 -6.26 2.58 9.35
C GLY A 195 -7.09 1.30 9.40
N ALA A 196 -6.43 0.16 9.53
CA ALA A 196 -7.10 -1.13 9.60
C ALA A 196 -6.45 -2.04 10.66
N LEU A 197 -7.26 -2.91 11.25
CA LEU A 197 -6.84 -3.85 12.29
C LEU A 197 -7.53 -5.20 12.10
N CYS A 198 -6.85 -6.29 12.42
CA CYS A 198 -7.44 -7.62 12.50
C CYS A 198 -7.41 -8.10 13.95
N LEU A 199 -8.57 -8.32 14.56
CA LEU A 199 -8.71 -8.86 15.92
C LEU A 199 -9.69 -10.03 15.92
N GLY A 200 -9.28 -11.16 16.50
CA GLY A 200 -10.15 -12.34 16.64
C GLY A 200 -10.72 -12.84 15.29
N GLY A 201 -10.00 -12.61 14.18
CA GLY A 201 -10.43 -12.97 12.84
C GLY A 201 -11.42 -12.00 12.20
N SER A 202 -11.85 -10.94 12.88
CA SER A 202 -12.65 -9.83 12.33
C SER A 202 -11.72 -8.73 11.81
N LEU A 203 -12.13 -8.07 10.74
CA LEU A 203 -11.47 -6.87 10.23
C LEU A 203 -12.14 -5.63 10.80
N TYR A 204 -11.35 -4.66 11.22
CA TYR A 204 -11.80 -3.36 11.67
C TYR A 204 -11.18 -2.29 10.79
N LEU A 205 -11.99 -1.38 10.28
CA LEU A 205 -11.58 -0.30 9.41
C LEU A 205 -11.89 1.04 10.09
N SER A 206 -10.84 1.74 10.49
CA SER A 206 -10.96 3.13 10.92
C SER A 206 -11.17 4.02 9.69
N PHE A 207 -12.08 4.97 9.78
CA PHE A 207 -12.37 5.90 8.70
C PHE A 207 -12.78 7.27 9.23
N MET A 208 -12.56 8.29 8.40
CA MET A 208 -13.10 9.63 8.63
C MET A 208 -14.30 9.90 7.73
N SER A 209 -15.34 10.55 8.25
CA SER A 209 -16.45 11.09 7.50
C SER A 209 -16.12 12.52 7.11
N VAL A 210 -15.72 12.75 5.85
CA VAL A 210 -15.39 14.07 5.33
C VAL A 210 -16.66 14.85 5.02
N ARG A 211 -16.78 16.05 5.58
CA ARG A 211 -17.91 16.95 5.37
C ARG A 211 -17.69 17.88 4.17
N HIS A 212 -16.49 18.42 4.08
CA HIS A 212 -16.10 19.40 3.07
C HIS A 212 -14.61 19.28 2.73
N TRP A 213 -14.27 19.36 1.44
CA TRP A 213 -12.91 19.48 0.97
C TRP A 213 -12.55 20.95 0.84
N GLY A 214 -11.45 21.38 1.49
CA GLY A 214 -10.89 22.73 1.39
C GLY A 214 -9.73 22.82 0.41
N GLU A 215 -8.76 23.65 0.70
CA GLU A 215 -7.49 23.72 -0.03
C GLU A 215 -6.70 22.40 0.11
N PRO A 216 -5.72 22.13 -0.77
CA PRO A 216 -4.91 20.90 -0.69
C PRO A 216 -4.30 20.69 0.70
N GLY A 217 -4.64 19.57 1.33
CA GLY A 217 -4.24 19.24 2.71
C GLY A 217 -5.21 19.76 3.79
N GLU A 218 -6.29 20.40 3.43
CA GLU A 218 -7.32 20.90 4.34
C GLU A 218 -8.68 20.28 4.05
N TRP A 219 -9.34 19.77 5.06
CA TRP A 219 -10.71 19.29 4.99
C TRP A 219 -11.37 19.27 6.36
N GLU A 220 -12.69 19.37 6.35
CA GLU A 220 -13.52 19.29 7.53
C GLU A 220 -14.15 17.91 7.65
N CYS A 221 -14.11 17.34 8.85
CA CYS A 221 -14.73 16.06 9.15
C CYS A 221 -15.98 16.21 10.02
N ASN A 222 -16.92 15.29 9.83
CA ASN A 222 -18.02 15.12 10.79
C ASN A 222 -17.54 14.36 12.01
N TYR A 223 -16.81 13.26 11.80
CA TYR A 223 -16.29 12.36 12.83
C TYR A 223 -15.23 11.41 12.27
N GLY A 224 -14.42 10.85 13.13
CA GLY A 224 -13.69 9.61 12.93
C GLY A 224 -14.47 8.44 13.54
N ALA A 225 -14.46 7.27 12.91
CA ALA A 225 -15.20 6.10 13.38
C ALA A 225 -14.55 4.78 12.97
N VAL A 226 -15.13 3.68 13.45
CA VAL A 226 -14.68 2.31 13.14
C VAL A 226 -15.85 1.52 12.56
N ALA A 227 -15.57 0.77 11.50
CA ALA A 227 -16.46 -0.24 10.95
C ALA A 227 -15.85 -1.63 11.13
N LYS A 228 -16.70 -2.67 11.25
CA LYS A 228 -16.33 -4.07 11.46
C LYS A 228 -16.85 -4.94 10.32
N SER A 229 -16.01 -5.87 9.87
CA SER A 229 -16.40 -6.95 8.97
C SER A 229 -16.04 -8.31 9.59
N THR A 230 -16.97 -9.25 9.52
CA THR A 230 -16.79 -10.65 9.96
C THR A 230 -16.75 -11.64 8.81
N ASP A 231 -16.88 -11.17 7.58
CA ASP A 231 -17.01 -11.95 6.35
C ASP A 231 -15.92 -11.63 5.30
N ASN A 232 -14.68 -11.37 5.77
CA ASN A 232 -13.51 -11.08 4.94
C ASN A 232 -13.67 -9.82 4.06
N GLY A 233 -14.27 -8.77 4.62
CA GLY A 233 -14.40 -7.48 3.96
C GLY A 233 -15.58 -7.38 2.98
N GLU A 234 -16.42 -8.42 2.89
CA GLU A 234 -17.58 -8.43 2.00
C GLU A 234 -18.67 -7.46 2.44
N THR A 235 -18.95 -7.42 3.76
CA THR A 235 -19.90 -6.46 4.34
C THR A 235 -19.30 -5.79 5.57
N TRP A 236 -19.79 -4.59 5.89
CA TRP A 236 -19.26 -3.75 6.95
C TRP A 236 -20.37 -3.12 7.77
N ASP A 237 -20.29 -3.27 9.09
CA ASP A 237 -21.16 -2.63 10.06
C ASP A 237 -20.40 -1.48 10.75
N ILE A 238 -20.92 -0.26 10.66
CA ILE A 238 -20.37 0.89 11.40
C ILE A 238 -20.71 0.72 12.87
N LEU A 239 -19.69 0.72 13.72
CA LEU A 239 -19.84 0.63 15.17
C LEU A 239 -20.21 2.02 15.72
N GLU A 240 -21.52 2.31 15.80
CA GLU A 240 -22.03 3.63 16.18
C GLU A 240 -21.50 4.15 17.53
N GLY A 241 -21.16 3.22 18.45
CA GLY A 241 -20.53 3.55 19.73
C GLY A 241 -19.07 3.96 19.65
N LEU A 242 -18.36 3.69 18.52
CA LEU A 242 -16.95 3.99 18.31
C LEU A 242 -16.77 5.17 17.36
N GLN A 243 -17.11 6.36 17.84
CA GLN A 243 -16.97 7.61 17.12
C GLN A 243 -16.25 8.67 17.95
N TRP A 244 -15.45 9.48 17.27
CA TRP A 244 -14.74 10.64 17.84
C TRP A 244 -15.12 11.89 17.05
N PRO A 245 -15.21 13.07 17.70
CA PRO A 245 -15.52 14.33 17.01
C PRO A 245 -14.56 14.61 15.84
N GLY A 246 -15.06 15.21 14.76
CA GLY A 246 -14.27 15.49 13.55
C GLY A 246 -13.14 16.50 13.75
N ASP A 247 -13.25 17.34 14.78
CA ASP A 247 -12.25 18.31 15.22
C ASP A 247 -11.30 17.74 16.30
N SER A 248 -11.52 16.51 16.76
CA SER A 248 -10.61 15.84 17.69
C SER A 248 -9.35 15.34 17.00
N ARG A 249 -8.30 15.06 17.82
CA ARG A 249 -7.06 14.41 17.36
C ARG A 249 -7.26 12.97 16.84
N PHE A 250 -8.47 12.43 16.91
CA PHE A 250 -8.78 11.04 16.54
C PHE A 250 -9.83 10.97 15.42
N CYS A 251 -9.83 11.98 14.54
CA CYS A 251 -10.59 11.96 13.30
C CYS A 251 -10.00 10.95 12.30
N GLN A 252 -8.68 10.95 12.14
CA GLN A 252 -7.94 9.97 11.34
C GLN A 252 -7.13 9.09 12.29
N MET A 253 -7.38 7.78 12.29
CA MET A 253 -6.83 6.85 13.28
C MET A 253 -6.08 5.72 12.60
N TYR A 254 -4.90 5.37 13.12
CA TYR A 254 -4.09 4.23 12.64
C TYR A 254 -3.86 3.23 13.78
N PRO A 255 -4.68 2.18 13.93
CA PRO A 255 -4.54 1.21 15.02
C PRO A 255 -3.38 0.25 14.80
N VAL A 256 -2.64 -0.04 15.87
CA VAL A 256 -1.54 -1.01 15.93
C VAL A 256 -1.71 -1.91 17.15
N LEU A 257 -1.73 -3.22 16.93
CA LEU A 257 -1.75 -4.20 18.02
C LEU A 257 -0.33 -4.47 18.51
N VAL A 258 -0.11 -4.27 19.81
CA VAL A 258 1.14 -4.60 20.50
C VAL A 258 0.76 -5.48 21.70
N ASP A 259 1.10 -6.76 21.62
CA ASP A 259 0.67 -7.77 22.57
C ASP A 259 -0.87 -7.80 22.73
N GLU A 260 -1.39 -7.46 23.90
CA GLU A 260 -2.84 -7.42 24.19
C GLU A 260 -3.42 -5.99 24.18
N MET A 261 -2.63 -5.00 23.77
CA MET A 261 -3.00 -3.58 23.74
C MET A 261 -3.05 -3.05 22.30
N VAL A 262 -4.12 -2.36 21.95
CA VAL A 262 -4.19 -1.61 20.69
C VAL A 262 -3.83 -0.16 20.98
N TYR A 263 -2.74 0.30 20.38
CA TYR A 263 -2.34 1.70 20.36
C TYR A 263 -2.85 2.35 19.08
N ILE A 264 -3.43 3.51 19.20
CA ILE A 264 -4.06 4.20 18.07
C ILE A 264 -3.55 5.64 17.99
N PRO A 265 -2.47 5.90 17.25
CA PRO A 265 -2.12 7.25 16.83
C PRO A 265 -3.26 7.86 16.03
N GLY A 266 -3.52 9.15 16.22
CA GLY A 266 -4.60 9.84 15.55
C GLY A 266 -4.30 11.30 15.29
N ILE A 267 -4.87 11.86 14.23
CA ILE A 267 -4.78 13.27 13.85
C ILE A 267 -6.18 13.87 13.60
N THR A 268 -6.25 15.18 13.59
CA THR A 268 -7.46 15.94 13.20
C THR A 268 -7.78 15.77 11.72
N GLY A 269 -8.88 16.32 11.24
CA GLY A 269 -9.11 16.55 9.82
C GLY A 269 -7.99 17.41 9.22
N GLY A 270 -7.61 17.15 7.97
CA GLY A 270 -6.48 17.81 7.31
C GLY A 270 -5.10 17.29 7.74
N ARG A 271 -4.05 18.04 7.39
CA ARG A 271 -2.63 17.67 7.58
C ARG A 271 -1.86 18.66 8.45
N SER A 272 -2.54 19.62 9.09
CA SER A 272 -1.87 20.73 9.79
C SER A 272 -1.68 20.49 11.29
N GLY A 273 -2.36 19.49 11.88
CA GLY A 273 -2.29 19.16 13.30
C GLY A 273 -1.08 18.29 13.67
N GLY A 274 -0.88 18.08 14.97
CA GLY A 274 -0.02 17.04 15.52
C GLY A 274 -0.79 15.74 15.71
N ALA A 275 -0.07 14.62 15.90
CA ALA A 275 -0.69 13.35 16.23
C ALA A 275 -0.81 13.17 17.74
N GLY A 276 -1.97 12.75 18.24
CA GLY A 276 -2.17 12.22 19.59
C GLY A 276 -2.00 10.70 19.62
N LEU A 277 -2.11 10.12 20.82
CA LEU A 277 -2.12 8.68 21.02
C LEU A 277 -3.25 8.29 21.97
N MET A 278 -4.04 7.31 21.61
CA MET A 278 -4.93 6.60 22.53
C MET A 278 -4.60 5.11 22.53
N ARG A 279 -5.07 4.41 23.56
CA ARG A 279 -4.90 2.96 23.65
C ARG A 279 -6.16 2.31 24.25
N VAL A 280 -6.29 1.02 24.00
CA VAL A 280 -7.35 0.20 24.58
C VAL A 280 -6.89 -1.26 24.62
N ALA A 281 -7.28 -2.02 25.64
CA ALA A 281 -7.06 -3.46 25.62
C ALA A 281 -7.80 -4.10 24.43
N ALA A 282 -7.14 -5.01 23.71
CA ALA A 282 -7.70 -5.65 22.51
C ALA A 282 -9.06 -6.31 22.79
N ALA A 283 -9.22 -6.92 23.97
CA ALA A 283 -10.49 -7.52 24.42
C ALA A 283 -11.63 -6.51 24.61
N SER A 284 -11.31 -5.22 24.77
CA SER A 284 -12.26 -4.12 24.98
C SER A 284 -12.32 -3.15 23.80
N TYR A 285 -11.79 -3.54 22.63
CA TYR A 285 -11.66 -2.66 21.46
C TYR A 285 -12.99 -2.02 21.04
N GLU A 286 -14.11 -2.72 21.20
CA GLU A 286 -15.43 -2.21 20.82
C GLU A 286 -16.12 -1.37 21.93
N SER A 287 -15.47 -1.18 23.09
CA SER A 287 -15.99 -0.41 24.23
C SER A 287 -15.35 0.98 24.28
N ARG A 288 -16.08 2.01 23.84
CA ARG A 288 -15.57 3.40 23.76
C ARG A 288 -15.08 3.92 25.12
N GLU A 289 -15.73 3.53 26.20
CA GLU A 289 -15.41 3.89 27.58
C GLU A 289 -14.10 3.30 28.10
N ALA A 290 -13.57 2.25 27.44
CA ALA A 290 -12.32 1.61 27.82
C ALA A 290 -11.07 2.32 27.23
N TYR A 291 -11.28 3.33 26.38
CA TYR A 291 -10.18 4.03 25.76
C TYR A 291 -9.54 5.03 26.71
N GLU A 292 -8.20 5.02 26.68
CA GLU A 292 -7.35 5.93 27.42
C GLU A 292 -6.49 6.77 26.46
N TYR A 293 -6.24 8.01 26.79
CA TYR A 293 -5.55 8.99 25.94
C TYR A 293 -4.24 9.43 26.58
N LEU A 294 -3.18 9.54 25.80
CA LEU A 294 -1.90 10.08 26.26
C LEU A 294 -2.07 11.56 26.64
N THR A 295 -1.93 11.86 27.92
CA THR A 295 -2.10 13.21 28.47
C THR A 295 -0.80 13.83 28.98
N GLY A 296 0.30 13.09 28.95
CA GLY A 296 1.62 13.57 29.39
C GLY A 296 2.60 12.45 29.64
N TYR A 297 3.72 12.83 30.25
CA TYR A 297 4.77 11.90 30.67
C TYR A 297 5.22 12.24 32.08
N GLN A 298 5.62 11.23 32.84
CA GLN A 298 6.30 11.39 34.12
C GLN A 298 7.74 11.90 33.89
N GLU A 299 8.44 12.28 34.99
CA GLU A 299 9.83 12.75 34.90
C GLU A 299 10.79 11.70 34.31
N ASP A 300 10.49 10.42 34.48
CA ASP A 300 11.27 9.31 33.94
C ASP A 300 10.90 8.93 32.50
N GLY A 301 9.98 9.67 31.85
CA GLY A 301 9.49 9.41 30.49
C GLY A 301 8.36 8.38 30.40
N THR A 302 7.87 7.85 31.51
CA THR A 302 6.72 6.94 31.53
C THR A 302 5.46 7.68 31.05
N PRO A 303 4.69 7.14 30.06
CA PRO A 303 3.50 7.81 29.55
C PRO A 303 2.37 7.82 30.56
N ILE A 304 1.64 8.92 30.62
CA ILE A 304 0.44 9.09 31.43
C ILE A 304 -0.78 8.95 30.50
N PHE A 305 -1.61 7.96 30.76
CA PHE A 305 -2.85 7.75 30.03
C PHE A 305 -4.04 8.05 30.93
N THR A 306 -4.94 8.90 30.44
CA THR A 306 -6.17 9.30 31.16
C THR A 306 -7.38 8.76 30.41
N PRO A 307 -8.34 8.08 31.07
CA PRO A 307 -9.52 7.51 30.44
C PRO A 307 -10.58 8.56 30.11
N GLY A 308 -11.46 8.21 29.18
CA GLY A 308 -12.72 8.91 28.91
C GLY A 308 -12.56 10.32 28.31
N GLU A 309 -13.60 11.12 28.45
CA GLU A 309 -13.66 12.46 27.85
C GLU A 309 -12.64 13.44 28.43
N GLU A 310 -12.24 13.27 29.69
CA GLU A 310 -11.17 14.05 30.31
C GLU A 310 -9.84 13.80 29.57
N GLY A 311 -9.51 12.52 29.31
CA GLY A 311 -8.32 12.15 28.57
C GLY A 311 -8.36 12.67 27.14
N LEU A 312 -9.48 12.56 26.46
CA LEU A 312 -9.67 13.09 25.11
C LEU A 312 -9.43 14.60 25.04
N ALA A 313 -9.98 15.36 26.01
CA ALA A 313 -9.86 16.82 26.06
C ALA A 313 -8.44 17.30 26.34
N HIS A 314 -7.64 16.50 27.06
CA HIS A 314 -6.26 16.86 27.47
C HIS A 314 -5.17 16.07 26.73
N ALA A 315 -5.52 15.37 25.64
CA ALA A 315 -4.55 14.60 24.87
C ALA A 315 -3.42 15.49 24.33
N VAL A 316 -2.17 15.04 24.52
CA VAL A 316 -0.96 15.73 24.08
C VAL A 316 -0.44 15.19 22.75
N ASP A 317 0.50 15.91 22.12
CA ASP A 317 1.14 15.46 20.89
C ASP A 317 2.12 14.31 21.15
N LEU A 318 1.89 13.18 20.47
CA LEU A 318 2.87 12.13 20.26
C LEU A 318 3.90 12.54 19.20
N LEU A 319 3.40 13.10 18.09
CA LEU A 319 4.20 13.65 16.99
C LEU A 319 3.83 15.11 16.79
N GLN A 320 4.85 15.95 16.72
CA GLN A 320 4.66 17.39 16.51
C GLN A 320 4.16 17.68 15.09
N LYS A 321 3.30 18.70 14.98
CA LYS A 321 2.76 19.17 13.70
C LYS A 321 3.85 19.67 12.73
N PRO A 322 3.63 19.58 11.40
CA PRO A 322 2.42 19.03 10.75
C PRO A 322 2.51 17.52 10.55
N VAL A 323 1.39 16.82 10.75
CA VAL A 323 1.26 15.38 10.54
C VAL A 323 0.03 15.12 9.67
N GLY A 324 0.23 14.42 8.55
CA GLY A 324 -0.84 13.90 7.70
C GLY A 324 -0.94 12.39 7.78
N GLU A 325 -1.45 11.75 6.72
CA GLU A 325 -1.67 10.30 6.64
C GLU A 325 -0.42 9.54 7.08
N MET A 326 -0.61 8.59 7.99
CA MET A 326 0.49 7.96 8.71
C MET A 326 0.36 6.44 8.76
N SER A 327 1.50 5.79 8.99
CA SER A 327 1.58 4.38 9.37
C SER A 327 2.67 4.15 10.39
N PHE A 328 2.53 3.06 11.16
CA PHE A 328 3.48 2.67 12.19
C PHE A 328 3.92 1.23 11.96
N LEU A 329 5.21 0.95 12.17
CA LEU A 329 5.81 -0.37 12.01
C LEU A 329 6.92 -0.55 13.05
N TYR A 330 6.96 -1.71 13.71
CA TYR A 330 8.12 -2.09 14.51
C TYR A 330 9.23 -2.65 13.59
N SER A 331 10.40 -2.07 13.66
CA SER A 331 11.58 -2.52 12.92
C SER A 331 12.44 -3.41 13.78
N GLU A 332 12.42 -4.73 13.53
CA GLU A 332 13.31 -5.69 14.20
C GLU A 332 14.78 -5.35 13.96
N TYR A 333 15.12 -4.81 12.79
CA TYR A 333 16.49 -4.42 12.45
C TYR A 333 17.02 -3.29 13.34
N LEU A 334 16.20 -2.28 13.60
CA LEU A 334 16.58 -1.16 14.47
C LEU A 334 16.30 -1.45 15.96
N GLY A 335 15.33 -2.33 16.24
CA GLY A 335 14.75 -2.52 17.58
C GLY A 335 13.93 -1.31 18.00
N GLU A 336 13.22 -0.67 17.08
CA GLU A 336 12.50 0.60 17.27
C GLU A 336 11.20 0.62 16.47
N TRP A 337 10.25 1.39 16.95
CA TRP A 337 9.04 1.78 16.24
C TRP A 337 9.38 2.82 15.18
N LEU A 338 8.85 2.65 13.99
CA LEU A 338 8.91 3.61 12.90
C LEU A 338 7.53 4.25 12.73
N ALA A 339 7.50 5.57 12.63
CA ALA A 339 6.33 6.36 12.26
C ALA A 339 6.62 7.04 10.92
N ALA A 340 5.93 6.63 9.85
CA ALA A 340 6.03 7.24 8.53
C ALA A 340 4.75 8.05 8.24
N TYR A 341 4.89 9.27 7.73
CA TYR A 341 3.76 10.16 7.46
C TYR A 341 4.14 11.31 6.53
N ILE A 342 3.13 11.98 5.96
CA ILE A 342 3.37 13.23 5.22
C ILE A 342 3.49 14.40 6.20
N SER A 343 4.54 15.20 6.03
CA SER A 343 4.83 16.40 6.80
C SER A 343 5.24 17.54 5.87
N GLY A 344 4.38 18.54 5.73
CA GLY A 344 4.56 19.52 4.68
C GLY A 344 4.48 18.88 3.29
N PRO A 345 5.46 19.09 2.40
CA PRO A 345 5.44 18.53 1.05
C PRO A 345 5.97 17.09 0.97
N ASP A 346 6.69 16.61 1.97
CA ASP A 346 7.48 15.39 1.89
C ASP A 346 6.94 14.27 2.79
N LEU A 347 7.21 13.03 2.42
CA LEU A 347 7.08 11.89 3.31
C LEU A 347 8.33 11.78 4.18
N ILE A 348 8.11 11.69 5.48
CA ILE A 348 9.16 11.55 6.47
C ILE A 348 8.94 10.34 7.34
N MET A 349 10.01 9.91 8.01
CA MET A 349 9.99 8.84 8.99
C MET A 349 10.72 9.29 10.26
N ARG A 350 10.20 8.84 11.40
CA ARG A 350 10.84 9.00 12.73
C ARG A 350 10.90 7.64 13.40
N SER A 351 11.81 7.47 14.35
CA SER A 351 11.89 6.25 15.14
C SER A 351 11.83 6.53 16.65
N ALA A 352 11.39 5.51 17.40
CA ALA A 352 11.35 5.55 18.86
C ALA A 352 11.50 4.15 19.44
N LYS A 353 12.07 4.02 20.65
CA LYS A 353 12.14 2.73 21.35
C LYS A 353 10.76 2.18 21.68
N GLU A 354 9.87 3.06 22.09
CA GLU A 354 8.52 2.74 22.49
C GLU A 354 7.51 3.43 21.56
N ILE A 355 6.36 2.80 21.32
CA ILE A 355 5.32 3.35 20.45
C ILE A 355 4.79 4.71 20.92
N TRP A 356 4.92 5.00 22.20
CA TRP A 356 4.58 6.31 22.80
C TRP A 356 5.72 7.32 22.79
N GLY A 357 6.84 7.03 22.11
CA GLY A 357 7.98 7.94 21.97
C GLY A 357 8.96 7.91 23.17
N PRO A 358 9.84 8.91 23.26
CA PRO A 358 9.98 10.06 22.34
C PRO A 358 10.52 9.65 20.96
N TYR A 359 10.04 10.32 19.93
CA TYR A 359 10.45 10.06 18.55
C TYR A 359 11.67 10.88 18.14
N SER A 360 12.55 10.26 17.35
CA SER A 360 13.74 10.87 16.76
C SER A 360 13.39 12.08 15.87
N PRO A 361 14.36 12.94 15.52
CA PRO A 361 14.24 13.86 14.40
C PRO A 361 13.82 13.12 13.12
N PRO A 362 13.18 13.81 12.15
CA PRO A 362 12.71 13.21 10.94
C PRO A 362 13.85 12.88 9.97
N VAL A 363 13.65 11.82 9.18
CA VAL A 363 14.38 11.55 7.96
C VAL A 363 13.39 11.53 6.79
N THR A 364 13.72 12.16 5.67
CA THR A 364 12.90 12.10 4.46
C THR A 364 12.95 10.69 3.88
N ILE A 365 11.80 10.15 3.51
CA ILE A 365 11.68 8.85 2.81
C ILE A 365 11.18 8.99 1.38
N ALA A 366 10.54 10.11 1.03
CA ALA A 366 10.28 10.51 -0.35
C ALA A 366 10.02 12.02 -0.39
N ALA A 367 10.63 12.72 -1.33
CA ALA A 367 10.47 14.16 -1.47
C ALA A 367 9.57 14.54 -2.65
N GLN A 368 8.75 15.57 -2.47
CA GLN A 368 7.85 16.10 -3.51
C GLN A 368 8.58 16.48 -4.80
N GLN A 369 9.82 16.99 -4.70
CA GLN A 369 10.63 17.31 -5.87
C GLN A 369 11.01 16.09 -6.70
N ASP A 370 11.09 14.91 -6.07
CA ASP A 370 11.45 13.65 -6.72
C ASP A 370 10.22 12.88 -7.20
N PHE A 371 9.15 12.92 -6.42
CA PHE A 371 7.87 12.27 -6.70
C PHE A 371 6.74 13.29 -6.63
N PRO A 372 6.48 14.06 -7.70
CA PRO A 372 5.43 15.08 -7.69
C PRO A 372 4.06 14.51 -7.36
N GLY A 373 3.34 15.17 -6.45
CA GLY A 373 2.00 14.76 -6.05
C GLY A 373 1.96 13.61 -5.05
N LEU A 374 3.07 13.30 -4.38
CA LEU A 374 3.12 12.26 -3.36
C LEU A 374 2.29 12.61 -2.11
N TYR A 375 1.72 11.58 -1.47
CA TYR A 375 1.17 11.60 -0.12
C TYR A 375 0.90 10.18 0.38
N GLY A 376 0.67 10.05 1.69
CA GLY A 376 0.45 8.77 2.35
C GLY A 376 1.70 7.88 2.30
N ALA A 377 2.06 7.33 3.44
CA ALA A 377 3.17 6.39 3.56
C ALA A 377 2.68 5.21 4.40
N PHE A 378 2.29 4.11 3.74
CA PHE A 378 1.68 2.97 4.42
C PHE A 378 2.61 1.76 4.37
N MET A 379 3.25 1.49 5.51
CA MET A 379 4.09 0.32 5.73
C MET A 379 3.26 -0.89 6.14
N ASN A 380 3.73 -2.10 5.80
CA ASN A 380 3.14 -3.35 6.25
C ASN A 380 4.26 -4.31 6.68
N PRO A 381 4.15 -4.99 7.83
CA PRO A 381 5.20 -5.91 8.30
C PRO A 381 5.45 -7.09 7.35
N ARG A 382 4.51 -7.46 6.48
CA ARG A 382 4.71 -8.49 5.44
C ARG A 382 5.71 -8.05 4.37
N TYR A 383 5.83 -6.76 4.14
CA TYR A 383 6.69 -6.18 3.09
C TYR A 383 8.00 -5.65 3.68
N VAL A 384 8.59 -6.40 4.59
CA VAL A 384 9.91 -6.16 5.16
C VAL A 384 10.83 -7.30 4.75
N SER A 385 12.05 -6.97 4.28
CA SER A 385 13.03 -7.98 3.91
C SER A 385 13.41 -8.88 5.08
N LYS A 386 13.89 -10.10 4.80
CA LYS A 386 14.23 -11.07 5.84
C LYS A 386 15.28 -10.59 6.84
N ASP A 387 16.17 -9.70 6.43
CA ASP A 387 17.18 -9.09 7.29
C ASP A 387 16.68 -7.79 7.96
N GLY A 388 15.43 -7.42 7.73
CA GLY A 388 14.77 -6.25 8.30
C GLY A 388 15.22 -4.90 7.74
N LYS A 389 16.17 -4.87 6.80
CA LYS A 389 16.78 -3.63 6.31
C LYS A 389 15.93 -2.90 5.29
N LYS A 390 15.23 -3.65 4.44
CA LYS A 390 14.41 -3.06 3.39
C LYS A 390 12.94 -3.10 3.76
N ILE A 391 12.25 -2.02 3.49
CA ILE A 391 10.84 -1.86 3.76
C ILE A 391 10.13 -1.44 2.48
N GLY A 392 9.18 -2.28 2.04
CA GLY A 392 8.19 -1.91 1.05
C GLY A 392 7.08 -1.08 1.70
N PHE A 393 6.70 0.04 1.08
CA PHE A 393 5.58 0.86 1.54
C PHE A 393 4.76 1.40 0.38
N LEU A 394 3.48 1.63 0.61
CA LEU A 394 2.59 2.21 -0.39
C LEU A 394 2.56 3.73 -0.25
N MET A 395 2.63 4.40 -1.39
CA MET A 395 2.62 5.85 -1.55
C MET A 395 1.58 6.22 -2.61
N SER A 396 0.74 7.19 -2.30
CA SER A 396 -0.19 7.75 -3.28
C SER A 396 0.47 8.82 -4.12
N LEU A 397 0.07 8.88 -5.37
CA LEU A 397 0.37 10.00 -6.27
C LEU A 397 -0.95 10.58 -6.76
N TRP A 398 -1.11 11.91 -6.70
CA TRP A 398 -2.23 12.57 -7.38
C TRP A 398 -1.81 13.18 -8.73
N LEU A 399 -0.51 13.24 -8.98
CA LEU A 399 0.14 13.58 -10.26
C LEU A 399 1.32 12.61 -10.49
N PRO A 400 1.63 12.21 -11.73
CA PRO A 400 0.88 12.49 -12.97
C PRO A 400 -0.38 11.64 -13.12
N VAL A 401 -0.56 10.63 -12.28
CA VAL A 401 -1.72 9.73 -12.24
C VAL A 401 -2.23 9.62 -10.81
N TYR A 402 -3.54 9.62 -10.63
CA TYR A 402 -4.15 9.44 -9.31
C TYR A 402 -4.21 7.94 -8.97
N ASN A 403 -3.10 7.40 -8.48
CA ASN A 403 -2.96 5.97 -8.19
C ASN A 403 -1.91 5.71 -7.10
N VAL A 404 -1.82 4.46 -6.68
CA VAL A 404 -0.94 3.99 -5.62
C VAL A 404 0.31 3.34 -6.21
N ALA A 405 1.46 3.76 -5.72
CA ALA A 405 2.78 3.23 -6.05
C ALA A 405 3.33 2.39 -4.89
N LEU A 406 4.07 1.33 -5.21
CA LEU A 406 4.89 0.57 -4.29
C LEU A 406 6.31 1.14 -4.32
N MET A 407 6.78 1.52 -3.16
CA MET A 407 8.12 2.06 -2.91
C MET A 407 8.94 1.06 -2.09
N GLU A 408 10.25 1.07 -2.23
CA GLU A 408 11.18 0.41 -1.32
C GLU A 408 12.16 1.44 -0.76
N LEU A 409 12.50 1.33 0.50
CA LEU A 409 13.61 2.02 1.15
C LEU A 409 14.52 1.02 1.86
N GLU A 410 15.78 1.39 2.04
CA GLU A 410 16.74 0.63 2.83
C GLU A 410 17.18 1.45 4.04
N LEU A 411 17.08 0.83 5.24
CA LEU A 411 17.50 1.41 6.51
C LEU A 411 19.01 1.21 6.70
N GLU A 412 19.66 2.23 7.26
CA GLU A 412 21.06 2.19 7.66
C GLU A 412 21.17 2.69 9.11
N LYS A 413 21.84 1.91 10.00
CA LYS A 413 22.14 2.29 11.39
C LYS A 413 23.21 3.36 11.46
#